data_ea1cd05cbfcd7c7a43bd9625e302a261
#
_entry.id   ea1cd05cbfcd7c7a43bd9625e302a261
#
_cell.length_a   1.000
_cell.length_b   1.000
_cell.length_c   1.000
_cell.angle_alpha   90.00
_cell.angle_beta   90.00
_cell.angle_gamma   90.00
#
_symmetry.space_group_name_H-M   'P 1'
#
loop_
_entity.id
_entity.type
_entity.pdbx_description
1 polymer ?
#
loop_
_entity_poly.entity_id
_entity_poly.type
_entity_poly.pdbx_seq_one_letter_code
_entity_poly.pdbx_strand_id
1 'polypeptide(L)'
;MNTKVTIKDIAAACGVSTATVSYVLNNSTKQSISEATRKKVLHYANMVGYAPHSVAKALALGNTGNLGVYCPHPENSEHKLAIIRALAAEAEKYGRRITILAESCTYRNDPNVDAIFALDISADEFSCVGDNTFVPLIYLEGDITDYLFFSIAFDMEHIKAKYLAASAKKKAGLIAERFHCGKQADKTASIFDVVLTPKEAASFDEPDTVLIKLGEGFDYEAYARSAIEVFYLALERKSIPFESHHILIK
;
A
#
# COMPACT_ATOMS: atom_id res chain seq x y z
N MET A 1 28.38 -27.06 11.06
CA MET A 1 27.22 -26.51 11.79
C MET A 1 27.34 -25.01 11.77
N ASN A 2 26.45 -24.33 11.05
CA ASN A 2 26.45 -22.87 10.99
C ASN A 2 25.71 -22.34 12.24
N THR A 3 26.47 -22.04 13.31
CA THR A 3 25.89 -21.49 14.55
C THR A 3 25.42 -20.06 14.27
N LYS A 4 24.13 -19.85 14.34
CA LYS A 4 23.50 -18.54 14.12
C LYS A 4 23.99 -17.56 15.19
N VAL A 5 24.60 -16.45 14.77
CA VAL A 5 25.09 -15.41 15.66
C VAL A 5 23.94 -14.84 16.50
N THR A 6 24.16 -14.66 17.78
CA THR A 6 23.17 -14.16 18.73
C THR A 6 23.52 -12.77 19.24
N ILE A 7 22.57 -12.10 19.90
CA ILE A 7 22.82 -10.80 20.56
C ILE A 7 23.91 -10.88 21.62
N LYS A 8 24.10 -12.07 22.24
CA LYS A 8 25.18 -12.32 23.23
C LYS A 8 26.54 -12.31 22.58
N ASP A 9 26.65 -12.88 21.37
CA ASP A 9 27.92 -12.94 20.64
C ASP A 9 28.35 -11.54 20.19
N ILE A 10 27.37 -10.69 19.76
CA ILE A 10 27.64 -9.29 19.42
C ILE A 10 28.07 -8.50 20.65
N ALA A 11 27.40 -8.70 21.78
CA ALA A 11 27.73 -8.04 23.03
C ALA A 11 29.17 -8.36 23.48
N ALA A 12 29.54 -9.64 23.43
CA ALA A 12 30.89 -10.10 23.74
C ALA A 12 31.93 -9.51 22.79
N ALA A 13 31.69 -9.55 21.49
CA ALA A 13 32.62 -9.03 20.47
C ALA A 13 32.79 -7.49 20.55
N CYS A 14 31.75 -6.77 20.92
CA CYS A 14 31.79 -5.32 21.07
C CYS A 14 32.22 -4.85 22.48
N GLY A 15 32.33 -5.75 23.45
CA GLY A 15 32.68 -5.39 24.84
C GLY A 15 31.60 -4.57 25.54
N VAL A 16 30.32 -4.84 25.26
CA VAL A 16 29.17 -4.13 25.82
C VAL A 16 28.13 -5.11 26.37
N SER A 17 27.13 -4.62 27.11
CA SER A 17 26.03 -5.46 27.57
C SER A 17 25.07 -5.83 26.44
N THR A 18 24.36 -6.94 26.60
CA THR A 18 23.29 -7.34 25.66
C THR A 18 22.17 -6.30 25.60
N ALA A 19 21.91 -5.60 26.72
CA ALA A 19 20.97 -4.48 26.78
C ALA A 19 21.44 -3.31 25.89
N THR A 20 22.74 -2.96 25.92
CA THR A 20 23.34 -1.93 25.08
C THR A 20 23.19 -2.30 23.59
N VAL A 21 23.50 -3.55 23.21
CA VAL A 21 23.29 -4.03 21.85
C VAL A 21 21.83 -3.91 21.43
N SER A 22 20.89 -4.33 22.29
CA SER A 22 19.47 -4.23 22.04
C SER A 22 19.01 -2.76 21.83
N TYR A 23 19.48 -1.83 22.66
CA TYR A 23 19.16 -0.41 22.49
C TYR A 23 19.69 0.17 21.17
N VAL A 24 20.92 -0.20 20.79
CA VAL A 24 21.52 0.24 19.53
C VAL A 24 20.75 -0.31 18.33
N LEU A 25 20.49 -1.63 18.30
CA LEU A 25 19.81 -2.27 17.18
C LEU A 25 18.34 -1.85 17.02
N ASN A 26 17.69 -1.45 18.12
CA ASN A 26 16.32 -0.93 18.09
C ASN A 26 16.24 0.60 18.00
N ASN A 27 17.35 1.28 17.77
CA ASN A 27 17.46 2.74 17.72
C ASN A 27 16.79 3.45 18.91
N SER A 28 16.92 2.88 20.11
CA SER A 28 16.30 3.41 21.32
C SER A 28 17.02 4.66 21.81
N THR A 29 16.25 5.70 22.12
CA THR A 29 16.75 6.96 22.72
C THR A 29 16.72 6.95 24.25
N LYS A 30 16.22 5.86 24.87
CA LYS A 30 16.05 5.76 26.32
C LYS A 30 17.36 5.70 27.12
N GLN A 31 18.49 5.49 26.44
CA GLN A 31 19.81 5.38 27.06
C GLN A 31 20.82 6.24 26.29
N SER A 32 21.67 6.95 27.02
CA SER A 32 22.78 7.69 26.44
C SER A 32 23.91 6.71 26.07
N ILE A 33 24.01 6.35 24.79
CA ILE A 33 25.05 5.47 24.25
C ILE A 33 25.93 6.34 23.35
N SER A 34 27.25 6.28 23.57
CA SER A 34 28.18 7.06 22.75
C SER A 34 28.08 6.66 21.27
N GLU A 35 28.29 7.64 20.39
CA GLU A 35 28.26 7.43 18.94
C GLU A 35 29.28 6.38 18.48
N ALA A 36 30.45 6.36 19.11
CA ALA A 36 31.48 5.35 18.86
C ALA A 36 30.99 3.93 19.19
N THR A 37 30.31 3.76 20.33
CA THR A 37 29.72 2.46 20.72
C THR A 37 28.60 2.06 19.77
N ARG A 38 27.74 3.01 19.37
CA ARG A 38 26.66 2.77 18.41
C ARG A 38 27.21 2.27 17.07
N LYS A 39 28.17 2.98 16.50
CA LYS A 39 28.83 2.60 15.24
C LYS A 39 29.49 1.23 15.33
N LYS A 40 30.21 0.94 16.43
CA LYS A 40 30.88 -0.35 16.65
C LYS A 40 29.88 -1.52 16.62
N VAL A 41 28.77 -1.40 17.33
CA VAL A 41 27.74 -2.43 17.40
C VAL A 41 27.07 -2.64 16.06
N LEU A 42 26.66 -1.55 15.38
CA LEU A 42 26.03 -1.62 14.06
C LEU A 42 26.98 -2.24 13.01
N HIS A 43 28.24 -1.82 13.00
CA HIS A 43 29.23 -2.35 12.07
C HIS A 43 29.43 -3.86 12.28
N TYR A 44 29.61 -4.30 13.52
CA TYR A 44 29.78 -5.73 13.80
C TYR A 44 28.53 -6.54 13.46
N ALA A 45 27.33 -6.05 13.81
CA ALA A 45 26.06 -6.71 13.48
C ALA A 45 25.91 -6.88 11.96
N ASN A 46 26.22 -5.84 11.17
CA ASN A 46 26.19 -5.90 9.71
C ASN A 46 27.20 -6.89 9.15
N MET A 47 28.44 -6.86 9.68
CA MET A 47 29.52 -7.76 9.23
C MET A 47 29.17 -9.24 9.41
N VAL A 48 28.49 -9.59 10.52
CA VAL A 48 28.07 -10.98 10.81
C VAL A 48 26.68 -11.32 10.28
N GLY A 49 26.02 -10.42 9.54
CA GLY A 49 24.68 -10.63 9.00
C GLY A 49 23.60 -10.77 10.08
N TYR A 50 23.81 -10.19 11.28
CA TYR A 50 22.82 -10.25 12.34
C TYR A 50 21.70 -9.25 12.10
N ALA A 51 20.49 -9.75 11.88
CA ALA A 51 19.26 -8.96 11.91
C ALA A 51 18.45 -9.30 13.18
N PRO A 52 17.98 -8.30 13.95
CA PRO A 52 17.02 -8.56 15.04
C PRO A 52 15.86 -9.38 14.50
N HIS A 53 15.44 -10.40 15.22
CA HIS A 53 14.29 -11.22 14.81
C HIS A 53 13.03 -10.33 14.74
N SER A 54 12.60 -9.99 13.52
CA SER A 54 11.38 -9.22 13.26
C SER A 54 10.15 -9.87 13.90
N VAL A 55 10.07 -11.19 13.85
CA VAL A 55 9.01 -11.99 14.48
C VAL A 55 8.98 -11.84 16.00
N ALA A 56 10.14 -11.88 16.67
CA ALA A 56 10.19 -11.69 18.14
C ALA A 56 9.83 -10.25 18.53
N LYS A 57 10.18 -9.26 17.71
CA LYS A 57 9.81 -7.85 17.89
C LYS A 57 8.31 -7.66 17.66
N ALA A 58 7.76 -8.25 16.61
CA ALA A 58 6.33 -8.22 16.29
C ALA A 58 5.49 -8.83 17.41
N LEU A 59 5.91 -9.99 17.94
CA LEU A 59 5.26 -10.62 19.09
C LEU A 59 5.28 -9.74 20.35
N ALA A 60 6.41 -9.05 20.61
CA ALA A 60 6.55 -8.18 21.78
C ALA A 60 5.75 -6.86 21.65
N LEU A 61 5.55 -6.36 20.44
CA LEU A 61 4.84 -5.10 20.14
C LEU A 61 3.39 -5.32 19.71
N GLY A 62 2.99 -6.56 19.41
CA GLY A 62 1.66 -6.88 18.87
C GLY A 62 1.41 -6.39 17.45
N ASN A 63 2.46 -5.94 16.75
CA ASN A 63 2.40 -5.54 15.32
C ASN A 63 3.76 -5.75 14.63
N THR A 64 3.71 -5.91 13.30
CA THR A 64 4.91 -6.14 12.47
C THR A 64 5.55 -4.83 12.01
N GLY A 65 4.77 -3.77 11.94
CA GLY A 65 5.13 -2.50 11.31
C GLY A 65 5.07 -2.53 9.78
N ASN A 66 4.59 -3.63 9.18
CA ASN A 66 4.49 -3.78 7.73
C ASN A 66 3.02 -3.73 7.29
N LEU A 67 2.75 -3.08 6.17
CA LEU A 67 1.47 -3.08 5.48
C LEU A 67 1.64 -3.77 4.13
N GLY A 68 0.84 -4.79 3.85
CA GLY A 68 0.86 -5.52 2.59
C GLY A 68 0.09 -4.77 1.51
N VAL A 69 0.63 -4.69 0.30
CA VAL A 69 -0.13 -4.32 -0.90
C VAL A 69 -0.18 -5.53 -1.81
N TYR A 70 -1.35 -6.14 -1.91
CA TYR A 70 -1.60 -7.21 -2.87
C TYR A 70 -1.97 -6.58 -4.22
N CYS A 71 -1.07 -6.68 -5.17
CA CYS A 71 -1.23 -6.18 -6.53
C CYS A 71 -0.53 -7.15 -7.49
N PRO A 72 -1.26 -8.06 -8.15
CA PRO A 72 -0.67 -9.11 -8.98
C PRO A 72 0.17 -8.61 -10.16
N HIS A 73 -0.16 -7.42 -10.69
CA HIS A 73 0.47 -6.86 -11.87
C HIS A 73 0.77 -5.36 -11.70
N PRO A 74 1.67 -4.98 -10.77
CA PRO A 74 1.97 -3.57 -10.50
C PRO A 74 2.76 -2.91 -11.65
N GLU A 75 3.55 -3.67 -12.39
CA GLU A 75 4.46 -3.19 -13.45
C GLU A 75 3.73 -2.66 -14.68
N ASN A 76 2.47 -3.02 -14.86
CA ASN A 76 1.71 -2.71 -16.06
C ASN A 76 0.92 -1.40 -15.98
N SER A 77 1.14 -0.55 -14.94
CA SER A 77 0.38 0.67 -14.77
C SER A 77 1.12 1.73 -13.96
N GLU A 78 1.38 2.89 -14.59
CA GLU A 78 1.93 4.07 -13.89
C GLU A 78 1.02 4.52 -12.74
N HIS A 79 -0.30 4.41 -12.92
CA HIS A 79 -1.29 4.76 -11.92
C HIS A 79 -1.16 3.89 -10.66
N LYS A 80 -1.07 2.56 -10.80
CA LYS A 80 -0.87 1.65 -9.65
C LYS A 80 0.43 1.93 -8.93
N LEU A 81 1.52 2.16 -9.69
CA LEU A 81 2.81 2.50 -9.09
C LEU A 81 2.76 3.83 -8.34
N ALA A 82 1.99 4.81 -8.82
CA ALA A 82 1.80 6.09 -8.13
C ALA A 82 1.04 5.88 -6.79
N ILE A 83 0.00 5.06 -6.77
CA ILE A 83 -0.72 4.69 -5.54
C ILE A 83 0.24 4.01 -4.55
N ILE A 84 1.01 3.01 -4.99
CA ILE A 84 1.95 2.28 -4.11
C ILE A 84 3.01 3.23 -3.54
N ARG A 85 3.56 4.14 -4.34
CA ARG A 85 4.53 5.15 -3.88
C ARG A 85 3.93 6.10 -2.85
N ALA A 86 2.71 6.58 -3.09
CA ALA A 86 2.02 7.46 -2.16
C ALA A 86 1.71 6.74 -0.83
N LEU A 87 1.24 5.49 -0.89
CA LEU A 87 1.04 4.66 0.30
C LEU A 87 2.34 4.46 1.08
N ALA A 88 3.47 4.23 0.40
CA ALA A 88 4.76 4.05 1.05
C ALA A 88 5.22 5.34 1.76
N ALA A 89 5.09 6.49 1.10
CA ALA A 89 5.44 7.78 1.68
C ALA A 89 4.54 8.14 2.88
N GLU A 90 3.24 7.85 2.80
CA GLU A 90 2.31 8.10 3.90
C GLU A 90 2.58 7.15 5.08
N ALA A 91 2.76 5.85 4.82
CA ALA A 91 3.04 4.84 5.83
C ALA A 91 4.33 5.14 6.62
N GLU A 92 5.36 5.69 5.95
CA GLU A 92 6.63 6.06 6.57
C GLU A 92 6.46 7.12 7.66
N LYS A 93 5.51 8.06 7.52
CA LYS A 93 5.21 9.08 8.54
C LYS A 93 4.80 8.45 9.88
N TYR A 94 4.24 7.24 9.83
CA TYR A 94 3.82 6.45 10.99
C TYR A 94 4.82 5.34 11.38
N GLY A 95 6.04 5.39 10.81
CA GLY A 95 7.08 4.39 11.05
C GLY A 95 6.74 2.99 10.49
N ARG A 96 5.87 2.91 9.49
CA ARG A 96 5.45 1.68 8.83
C ARG A 96 6.08 1.53 7.46
N ARG A 97 6.09 0.32 6.93
CA ARG A 97 6.65 -0.03 5.62
C ARG A 97 5.61 -0.69 4.76
N ILE A 98 5.71 -0.48 3.45
CA ILE A 98 4.92 -1.22 2.47
C ILE A 98 5.69 -2.45 2.00
N THR A 99 5.00 -3.58 1.94
CA THR A 99 5.49 -4.84 1.35
C THR A 99 4.56 -5.22 0.20
N ILE A 100 5.12 -5.40 -0.99
CA ILE A 100 4.33 -5.83 -2.16
C ILE A 100 4.17 -7.34 -2.09
N LEU A 101 2.93 -7.79 -2.16
CA LEU A 101 2.54 -9.20 -2.20
C LEU A 101 2.18 -9.52 -3.65
N ALA A 102 3.14 -10.10 -4.40
CA ALA A 102 3.03 -10.28 -5.85
C ALA A 102 2.53 -11.66 -6.27
N GLU A 103 2.47 -12.63 -5.37
CA GLU A 103 2.08 -14.01 -5.69
C GLU A 103 0.63 -14.30 -5.32
N SER A 104 0.08 -15.36 -5.92
CA SER A 104 -1.33 -15.73 -5.90
C SER A 104 -2.00 -15.67 -4.51
N CYS A 105 -3.31 -15.46 -4.49
CA CYS A 105 -4.21 -15.39 -3.32
C CYS A 105 -4.15 -16.59 -2.34
N THR A 106 -3.25 -17.55 -2.55
CA THR A 106 -3.05 -18.72 -1.69
C THR A 106 -2.20 -18.46 -0.45
N TYR A 107 -1.78 -17.22 -0.19
CA TYR A 107 -1.10 -16.87 1.06
C TYR A 107 -2.00 -17.13 2.26
N ARG A 108 -1.76 -18.23 2.91
CA ARG A 108 -2.34 -18.50 4.22
C ARG A 108 -1.54 -17.72 5.26
N ASN A 109 -2.19 -16.68 5.84
CA ASN A 109 -1.63 -15.93 6.97
C ASN A 109 -0.17 -15.54 6.76
N ASP A 110 0.09 -14.46 6.02
CA ASP A 110 1.41 -13.87 6.12
C ASP A 110 1.50 -13.17 7.49
N PRO A 111 2.21 -13.77 8.49
CA PRO A 111 2.30 -13.22 9.83
C PRO A 111 3.15 -11.94 9.86
N ASN A 112 3.62 -11.46 8.69
CA ASN A 112 4.56 -10.36 8.56
C ASN A 112 3.91 -9.04 8.15
N VAL A 113 2.57 -8.99 8.00
CA VAL A 113 1.84 -7.75 7.72
C VAL A 113 0.73 -7.49 8.72
N ASP A 114 0.43 -6.23 8.99
CA ASP A 114 -0.59 -5.78 9.94
C ASP A 114 -1.94 -5.48 9.25
N ALA A 115 -1.94 -5.30 7.93
CA ALA A 115 -3.10 -5.16 7.07
C ALA A 115 -2.73 -5.48 5.62
N ILE A 116 -3.73 -5.71 4.77
CA ILE A 116 -3.57 -5.89 3.33
C ILE A 116 -4.41 -4.86 2.60
N PHE A 117 -3.77 -4.08 1.72
CA PHE A 117 -4.40 -3.26 0.71
C PHE A 117 -4.46 -4.05 -0.59
N ALA A 118 -5.66 -4.41 -1.03
CA ALA A 118 -5.88 -5.15 -2.27
C ALA A 118 -6.15 -4.17 -3.41
N LEU A 119 -5.20 -4.03 -4.33
CA LEU A 119 -5.19 -3.00 -5.38
C LEU A 119 -5.53 -3.58 -6.74
N ASP A 120 -6.63 -3.10 -7.34
CA ASP A 120 -7.10 -3.46 -8.69
C ASP A 120 -7.12 -4.97 -8.94
N ILE A 121 -7.81 -5.68 -8.08
CA ILE A 121 -8.03 -7.12 -8.18
C ILE A 121 -9.52 -7.43 -8.43
N SER A 122 -9.81 -8.63 -8.91
CA SER A 122 -11.20 -9.07 -9.11
C SER A 122 -11.89 -9.34 -7.76
N ALA A 123 -13.23 -9.40 -7.76
CA ALA A 123 -14.01 -9.75 -6.58
C ALA A 123 -13.69 -11.18 -6.08
N ASP A 124 -13.39 -12.11 -6.98
CA ASP A 124 -13.04 -13.49 -6.64
C ASP A 124 -11.65 -13.54 -5.95
N GLU A 125 -10.68 -12.79 -6.46
CA GLU A 125 -9.37 -12.66 -5.84
C GLU A 125 -9.47 -12.00 -4.47
N PHE A 126 -10.29 -10.95 -4.35
CA PHE A 126 -10.53 -10.27 -3.08
C PHE A 126 -11.13 -11.23 -2.04
N SER A 127 -12.14 -12.01 -2.43
CA SER A 127 -12.73 -13.03 -1.57
C SER A 127 -11.71 -14.09 -1.17
N CYS A 128 -10.88 -14.54 -2.13
CA CYS A 128 -9.82 -15.51 -1.86
C CYS A 128 -8.79 -14.97 -0.85
N VAL A 129 -8.38 -13.71 -0.95
CA VAL A 129 -7.50 -13.06 0.03
C VAL A 129 -8.20 -12.98 1.39
N GLY A 130 -9.47 -12.56 1.42
CA GLY A 130 -10.28 -12.45 2.63
C GLY A 130 -10.43 -13.78 3.38
N ASP A 131 -10.67 -14.87 2.67
CA ASP A 131 -10.81 -16.22 3.23
C ASP A 131 -9.50 -16.77 3.82
N ASN A 132 -8.37 -16.21 3.40
CA ASN A 132 -7.04 -16.67 3.79
C ASN A 132 -6.28 -15.70 4.72
N THR A 133 -6.89 -14.60 5.15
CA THR A 133 -6.25 -13.62 6.03
C THR A 133 -7.07 -13.30 7.27
N PHE A 134 -6.40 -12.94 8.38
CA PHE A 134 -7.02 -12.48 9.62
C PHE A 134 -6.63 -11.04 9.98
N VAL A 135 -5.93 -10.36 9.09
CA VAL A 135 -5.63 -8.93 9.24
C VAL A 135 -6.67 -8.08 8.50
N PRO A 136 -6.82 -6.80 8.85
CA PRO A 136 -7.67 -5.89 8.10
C PRO A 136 -7.39 -5.94 6.59
N LEU A 137 -8.45 -6.08 5.79
CA LEU A 137 -8.40 -6.11 4.34
C LEU A 137 -9.15 -4.89 3.79
N ILE A 138 -8.46 -4.07 3.00
CA ILE A 138 -8.96 -2.81 2.45
C ILE A 138 -8.85 -2.87 0.94
N TYR A 139 -9.92 -2.56 0.24
CA TYR A 139 -9.97 -2.61 -1.21
C TYR A 139 -9.62 -1.27 -1.84
N LEU A 140 -8.68 -1.28 -2.77
CA LEU A 140 -8.22 -0.09 -3.49
C LEU A 140 -8.52 -0.22 -4.98
N GLU A 141 -9.07 0.84 -5.60
CA GLU A 141 -9.40 0.90 -7.03
C GLU A 141 -10.26 -0.28 -7.50
N GLY A 142 -11.33 -0.55 -6.77
CA GLY A 142 -12.24 -1.62 -7.14
C GLY A 142 -13.69 -1.33 -6.80
N ASP A 143 -14.59 -2.14 -7.33
CA ASP A 143 -16.02 -2.04 -7.11
C ASP A 143 -16.50 -3.24 -6.28
N ILE A 144 -16.39 -3.10 -4.96
CA ILE A 144 -17.00 -4.04 -4.01
C ILE A 144 -18.16 -3.35 -3.33
N THR A 145 -19.32 -3.98 -3.42
CA THR A 145 -20.55 -3.53 -2.73
C THR A 145 -20.71 -4.17 -1.35
N ASP A 146 -19.72 -4.95 -0.89
CA ASP A 146 -19.78 -5.60 0.41
C ASP A 146 -19.48 -4.60 1.52
N TYR A 147 -20.51 -4.34 2.33
CA TYR A 147 -20.47 -3.39 3.45
C TYR A 147 -19.57 -3.83 4.62
N LEU A 148 -19.02 -5.04 4.57
CA LEU A 148 -18.08 -5.52 5.58
C LEU A 148 -16.66 -4.98 5.37
N PHE A 149 -16.37 -4.46 4.18
CA PHE A 149 -15.03 -4.01 3.82
C PHE A 149 -15.00 -2.53 3.47
N PHE A 150 -13.87 -1.91 3.76
CA PHE A 150 -13.58 -0.57 3.26
C PHE A 150 -13.11 -0.63 1.81
N SER A 151 -13.58 0.30 1.01
CA SER A 151 -13.06 0.55 -0.33
C SER A 151 -12.71 2.01 -0.53
N ILE A 152 -11.63 2.26 -1.26
CA ILE A 152 -11.14 3.58 -1.59
C ILE A 152 -10.87 3.62 -3.09
N ALA A 153 -11.42 4.61 -3.77
CA ALA A 153 -11.21 4.81 -5.20
C ALA A 153 -11.19 6.31 -5.52
N PHE A 154 -10.69 6.67 -6.69
CA PHE A 154 -10.84 8.03 -7.21
C PHE A 154 -12.26 8.26 -7.73
N ASP A 155 -12.78 9.46 -7.50
CA ASP A 155 -14.08 9.90 -8.02
C ASP A 155 -13.94 10.26 -9.51
N MET A 156 -14.11 9.24 -10.36
CA MET A 156 -13.95 9.38 -11.81
C MET A 156 -14.99 10.31 -12.44
N GLU A 157 -16.19 10.41 -11.86
CA GLU A 157 -17.21 11.36 -12.32
C GLU A 157 -16.78 12.81 -12.04
N HIS A 158 -16.24 13.05 -10.84
CA HIS A 158 -15.69 14.36 -10.49
C HIS A 158 -14.50 14.74 -11.40
N ILE A 159 -13.61 13.80 -11.68
CA ILE A 159 -12.48 14.01 -12.59
C ILE A 159 -12.97 14.36 -13.99
N LYS A 160 -13.90 13.58 -14.56
CA LYS A 160 -14.54 13.88 -15.85
C LYS A 160 -15.11 15.29 -15.87
N ALA A 161 -15.91 15.64 -14.85
CA ALA A 161 -16.56 16.96 -14.78
C ALA A 161 -15.54 18.11 -14.72
N LYS A 162 -14.46 17.96 -13.96
CA LYS A 162 -13.37 18.93 -13.85
C LYS A 162 -12.70 19.22 -15.21
N TYR A 163 -12.38 18.17 -15.96
CA TYR A 163 -11.74 18.33 -17.27
C TYR A 163 -12.69 18.89 -18.34
N LEU A 164 -13.96 18.49 -18.33
CA LEU A 164 -14.96 19.07 -19.21
C LEU A 164 -15.16 20.57 -18.95
N ALA A 165 -15.23 20.96 -17.68
CA ALA A 165 -15.35 22.38 -17.30
C ALA A 165 -14.14 23.21 -17.73
N ALA A 166 -12.94 22.64 -17.70
CA ALA A 166 -11.71 23.33 -18.07
C ALA A 166 -11.46 23.41 -19.59
N SER A 167 -12.02 22.48 -20.38
CA SER A 167 -11.67 22.30 -21.79
C SER A 167 -12.66 22.89 -22.80
N ALA A 168 -13.83 23.34 -22.39
CA ALA A 168 -14.95 23.73 -23.27
C ALA A 168 -15.37 22.62 -24.27
N LYS A 169 -14.97 21.37 -24.07
CA LYS A 169 -15.37 20.20 -24.86
C LYS A 169 -16.65 19.60 -24.29
N LYS A 170 -17.35 18.81 -25.12
CA LYS A 170 -18.64 18.18 -24.72
C LYS A 170 -18.49 16.73 -24.29
N LYS A 171 -17.41 16.09 -24.73
CA LYS A 171 -17.11 14.69 -24.43
C LYS A 171 -15.78 14.56 -23.71
N ALA A 172 -15.64 13.51 -22.91
CA ALA A 172 -14.38 13.17 -22.28
C ALA A 172 -14.02 11.70 -22.54
N GLY A 173 -12.81 11.49 -23.03
CA GLY A 173 -12.21 10.17 -23.18
C GLY A 173 -11.16 9.92 -22.14
N LEU A 174 -11.07 8.68 -21.63
CA LEU A 174 -10.04 8.25 -20.72
C LEU A 174 -8.97 7.45 -21.47
N ILE A 175 -7.71 7.83 -21.30
CA ILE A 175 -6.56 7.02 -21.73
C ILE A 175 -6.12 6.18 -20.53
N ALA A 176 -6.35 4.87 -20.61
CA ALA A 176 -6.00 3.94 -19.54
C ALA A 176 -5.36 2.68 -20.11
N GLU A 177 -4.48 2.09 -19.33
CA GLU A 177 -4.07 0.72 -19.53
C GLU A 177 -5.21 -0.22 -19.11
N ARG A 178 -5.08 -1.49 -19.43
CA ARG A 178 -6.13 -2.48 -19.12
C ARG A 178 -6.28 -2.61 -17.60
N PHE A 179 -7.51 -2.41 -17.11
CA PHE A 179 -7.87 -2.74 -15.74
C PHE A 179 -7.85 -4.26 -15.55
N HIS A 180 -7.34 -4.72 -14.42
CA HIS A 180 -7.40 -6.12 -14.06
C HIS A 180 -8.80 -6.50 -13.55
N CYS A 181 -9.41 -5.61 -12.77
CA CYS A 181 -10.81 -5.75 -12.33
C CYS A 181 -11.79 -5.43 -13.46
N GLY A 182 -12.49 -6.45 -14.00
CA GLY A 182 -13.46 -6.26 -15.07
C GLY A 182 -14.61 -5.32 -14.69
N LYS A 183 -15.14 -5.40 -13.46
CA LYS A 183 -16.19 -4.49 -12.98
C LYS A 183 -15.72 -3.03 -12.93
N GLN A 184 -14.46 -2.80 -12.56
CA GLN A 184 -13.89 -1.45 -12.58
C GLN A 184 -13.77 -0.93 -14.01
N ALA A 185 -13.39 -1.79 -14.96
CA ALA A 185 -13.38 -1.46 -16.38
C ALA A 185 -14.77 -1.06 -16.89
N ASP A 186 -15.80 -1.85 -16.58
CA ASP A 186 -17.18 -1.60 -17.00
C ASP A 186 -17.71 -0.29 -16.38
N LYS A 187 -17.48 -0.07 -15.10
CA LYS A 187 -17.84 1.18 -14.41
C LYS A 187 -17.16 2.39 -15.05
N THR A 188 -15.87 2.31 -15.30
CA THR A 188 -15.11 3.38 -15.95
C THR A 188 -15.63 3.66 -17.36
N ALA A 189 -15.91 2.60 -18.13
CA ALA A 189 -16.51 2.71 -19.46
C ALA A 189 -17.92 3.33 -19.44
N SER A 190 -18.68 3.16 -18.36
CA SER A 190 -19.99 3.82 -18.22
C SER A 190 -19.90 5.32 -17.89
N ILE A 191 -18.79 5.77 -17.32
CA ILE A 191 -18.56 7.18 -16.95
C ILE A 191 -18.06 7.97 -18.16
N PHE A 192 -17.06 7.46 -18.89
CA PHE A 192 -16.43 8.18 -20.01
C PHE A 192 -17.12 7.90 -21.33
N ASP A 193 -17.07 8.86 -22.26
CA ASP A 193 -17.66 8.72 -23.60
C ASP A 193 -16.87 7.74 -24.46
N VAL A 194 -15.57 7.60 -24.18
CA VAL A 194 -14.67 6.60 -24.77
C VAL A 194 -13.55 6.26 -23.79
N VAL A 195 -13.12 5.01 -23.78
CA VAL A 195 -11.92 4.54 -23.06
C VAL A 195 -10.95 3.98 -24.08
N LEU A 196 -9.74 4.49 -24.10
CA LEU A 196 -8.71 4.19 -25.09
C LEU A 196 -7.45 3.67 -24.42
N THR A 197 -6.79 2.73 -25.05
CA THR A 197 -5.41 2.42 -24.72
C THR A 197 -4.47 3.56 -25.19
N PRO A 198 -3.25 3.67 -24.67
CA PRO A 198 -2.28 4.66 -25.13
C PRO A 198 -2.00 4.58 -26.66
N LYS A 199 -2.08 3.38 -27.25
CA LYS A 199 -1.90 3.17 -28.69
C LYS A 199 -3.07 3.72 -29.48
N GLU A 200 -4.29 3.47 -29.07
CA GLU A 200 -5.51 3.96 -29.72
C GLU A 200 -5.62 5.48 -29.59
N ALA A 201 -5.25 6.02 -28.44
CA ALA A 201 -5.25 7.47 -28.21
C ALA A 201 -4.31 8.23 -29.16
N ALA A 202 -3.19 7.61 -29.57
CA ALA A 202 -2.24 8.24 -30.51
C ALA A 202 -2.83 8.49 -31.91
N SER A 203 -3.88 7.76 -32.30
CA SER A 203 -4.58 7.89 -33.60
C SER A 203 -6.01 8.42 -33.47
N PHE A 204 -6.43 8.73 -32.23
CA PHE A 204 -7.78 9.22 -31.97
C PHE A 204 -7.92 10.69 -32.34
N ASP A 205 -8.88 10.99 -33.21
CA ASP A 205 -9.14 12.34 -33.70
C ASP A 205 -10.65 12.66 -33.64
N GLU A 206 -11.12 13.04 -32.43
CA GLU A 206 -12.45 13.62 -32.23
C GLU A 206 -12.32 15.03 -31.65
N PRO A 207 -12.60 16.10 -32.46
CA PRO A 207 -12.33 17.48 -32.05
C PRO A 207 -13.09 17.94 -30.79
N ASP A 208 -14.26 17.35 -30.52
CA ASP A 208 -15.12 17.72 -29.37
C ASP A 208 -14.87 16.89 -28.10
N THR A 209 -13.83 16.06 -28.11
CA THR A 209 -13.47 15.19 -26.99
C THR A 209 -12.18 15.69 -26.32
N VAL A 210 -12.18 15.83 -24.98
CA VAL A 210 -10.97 15.99 -24.18
C VAL A 210 -10.46 14.62 -23.75
N LEU A 211 -9.19 14.32 -23.99
CA LEU A 211 -8.55 13.09 -23.55
C LEU A 211 -7.85 13.33 -22.21
N ILE A 212 -8.10 12.45 -21.25
CA ILE A 212 -7.58 12.49 -19.89
C ILE A 212 -6.74 11.23 -19.70
N LYS A 213 -5.47 11.36 -19.34
CA LYS A 213 -4.63 10.22 -18.99
C LYS A 213 -4.99 9.76 -17.56
N LEU A 214 -5.20 8.46 -17.37
CA LEU A 214 -5.46 7.90 -16.05
C LEU A 214 -4.32 8.27 -15.07
N GLY A 215 -4.69 8.87 -13.95
CA GLY A 215 -3.75 9.37 -12.96
C GLY A 215 -3.34 10.83 -13.13
N GLU A 216 -3.69 11.47 -14.24
CA GLU A 216 -3.41 12.90 -14.47
C GLU A 216 -4.31 13.77 -13.59
N GLY A 217 -3.68 14.62 -12.78
CA GLY A 217 -4.38 15.51 -11.86
C GLY A 217 -5.05 14.82 -10.66
N PHE A 218 -4.66 13.56 -10.36
CA PHE A 218 -5.15 12.81 -9.21
C PHE A 218 -4.38 13.20 -7.94
N ASP A 219 -5.08 13.34 -6.81
CA ASP A 219 -4.45 13.60 -5.51
C ASP A 219 -4.09 12.29 -4.81
N TYR A 220 -2.92 11.74 -5.18
CA TYR A 220 -2.39 10.51 -4.60
C TYR A 220 -2.03 10.65 -3.11
N GLU A 221 -1.73 11.87 -2.63
CA GLU A 221 -1.43 12.10 -1.21
C GLU A 221 -2.71 12.02 -0.38
N ALA A 222 -3.80 12.65 -0.82
CA ALA A 222 -5.10 12.52 -0.17
C ALA A 222 -5.58 11.07 -0.18
N TYR A 223 -5.39 10.36 -1.30
CA TYR A 223 -5.71 8.94 -1.43
C TYR A 223 -4.98 8.09 -0.39
N ALA A 224 -3.66 8.21 -0.33
CA ALA A 224 -2.83 7.45 0.59
C ALA A 224 -3.14 7.77 2.05
N ARG A 225 -3.39 9.05 2.37
CA ARG A 225 -3.80 9.49 3.70
C ARG A 225 -5.09 8.80 4.13
N SER A 226 -6.12 8.82 3.27
CA SER A 226 -7.39 8.16 3.55
C SER A 226 -7.22 6.65 3.75
N ALA A 227 -6.36 5.99 2.96
CA ALA A 227 -6.10 4.56 3.11
C ALA A 227 -5.44 4.23 4.46
N ILE A 228 -4.47 5.02 4.89
CA ILE A 228 -3.81 4.83 6.19
C ILE A 228 -4.76 5.16 7.35
N GLU A 229 -5.61 6.18 7.23
CA GLU A 229 -6.64 6.47 8.22
C GLU A 229 -7.62 5.31 8.38
N VAL A 230 -8.11 4.75 7.28
CA VAL A 230 -8.98 3.56 7.27
C VAL A 230 -8.30 2.36 7.92
N PHE A 231 -7.01 2.14 7.66
CA PHE A 231 -6.25 1.09 8.34
C PHE A 231 -6.29 1.26 9.86
N TYR A 232 -6.07 2.46 10.39
CA TYR A 232 -6.13 2.71 11.83
C TYR A 232 -7.55 2.55 12.39
N LEU A 233 -8.57 2.98 11.67
CA LEU A 233 -9.97 2.76 12.05
C LEU A 233 -10.30 1.26 12.15
N ALA A 234 -9.82 0.47 11.19
CA ALA A 234 -10.01 -0.99 11.19
C ALA A 234 -9.30 -1.67 12.36
N LEU A 235 -8.09 -1.19 12.73
CA LEU A 235 -7.37 -1.69 13.92
C LEU A 235 -8.12 -1.41 15.23
N GLU A 236 -8.72 -0.25 15.36
CA GLU A 236 -9.48 0.15 16.55
C GLU A 236 -10.79 -0.62 16.73
N ARG A 237 -11.21 -1.41 15.71
CA ARG A 237 -12.47 -2.18 15.69
C ARG A 237 -13.70 -1.35 16.06
N LYS A 238 -13.68 -0.06 15.75
CA LYS A 238 -14.82 0.82 15.97
C LYS A 238 -15.92 0.50 14.96
N SER A 239 -17.18 0.50 15.43
CA SER A 239 -18.32 0.46 14.53
C SER A 239 -18.38 1.77 13.75
N ILE A 240 -18.30 1.67 12.43
CA ILE A 240 -18.35 2.80 11.51
C ILE A 240 -19.66 2.68 10.70
N PRO A 241 -20.39 3.79 10.47
CA PRO A 241 -21.56 3.77 9.63
C PRO A 241 -21.24 3.23 8.22
N PHE A 242 -22.14 2.43 7.67
CA PHE A 242 -21.99 1.78 6.37
C PHE A 242 -21.66 2.78 5.24
N GLU A 243 -22.30 3.94 5.23
CA GLU A 243 -22.10 5.00 4.23
C GLU A 243 -20.65 5.51 4.19
N SER A 244 -19.89 5.25 5.25
CA SER A 244 -18.48 5.67 5.38
C SER A 244 -17.49 4.61 4.96
N HIS A 245 -17.94 3.42 4.49
CA HIS A 245 -17.05 2.34 4.07
C HIS A 245 -16.54 2.52 2.62
N HIS A 246 -17.24 3.33 1.80
CA HIS A 246 -16.83 3.60 0.43
C HIS A 246 -16.37 5.04 0.30
N ILE A 247 -15.07 5.23 0.13
CA ILE A 247 -14.43 6.54 0.11
C ILE A 247 -14.04 6.89 -1.32
N LEU A 248 -14.56 8.00 -1.84
CA LEU A 248 -14.21 8.55 -3.14
C LEU A 248 -13.32 9.78 -2.97
N ILE A 249 -12.14 9.76 -3.56
CA ILE A 249 -11.16 10.84 -3.54
C ILE A 249 -11.38 11.73 -4.77
N LYS A 250 -11.57 13.03 -4.53
CA LYS A 250 -11.88 14.04 -5.55
C LYS A 250 -10.65 14.73 -6.09
#